data_8aa835986e8889fc406751ec71821d0b
#
_entry.id   8aa835986e8889fc406751ec71821d0b
#
_cell.length_a   1.000
_cell.length_b   1.000
_cell.length_c   1.000
_cell.angle_alpha   90.00
_cell.angle_beta   90.00
_cell.angle_gamma   90.00
#
_symmetry.space_group_name_H-M   'P 1'
#
loop_
_entity.id
_entity.type
_entity.pdbx_description
1 polymer ?
#
loop_
_entity_poly.entity_id
_entity_poly.type
_entity_poly.pdbx_seq_one_letter_code
_entity_poly.pdbx_strand_id
1 'polypeptide(L)'
;EPIFYGWVPGAACLHAPEERNNDTVWEVDRPTVSKEHPTMKPVALVQKALELSSRRGAVVFDPFGGSGTTLIAAQGCGRRACLVELDPKYVDVICKRFEQVSGIAPVLEWSARGETGLPDLLGS
;
A
#
# COMPACT_ATOMS: atom_id res chain seq x y z
N GLU A 1 9.74 14.57 6.39
CA GLU A 1 8.87 13.75 7.22
C GLU A 1 9.62 12.50 7.70
N PRO A 2 9.65 12.18 9.00
CA PRO A 2 10.34 11.01 9.50
C PRO A 2 9.58 9.72 9.11
N ILE A 3 10.34 8.67 8.77
CA ILE A 3 9.83 7.34 8.51
C ILE A 3 10.54 6.39 9.47
N PHE A 4 9.78 5.58 10.21
CA PHE A 4 10.33 4.59 11.11
C PHE A 4 10.25 3.21 10.45
N TYR A 5 11.38 2.50 10.45
CA TYR A 5 11.47 1.12 10.02
C TYR A 5 11.75 0.22 11.22
N GLY A 6 11.00 -0.85 11.34
CA GLY A 6 11.17 -1.79 12.44
C GLY A 6 10.69 -3.20 12.09
N TRP A 7 11.08 -4.18 12.88
CA TRP A 7 10.65 -5.56 12.75
C TRP A 7 10.47 -6.21 14.12
N VAL A 8 9.72 -7.29 14.16
CA VAL A 8 9.51 -8.04 15.39
C VAL A 8 10.82 -8.74 15.79
N PRO A 9 11.25 -8.67 17.07
CA PRO A 9 12.42 -9.40 17.55
C PRO A 9 12.37 -10.89 17.21
N GLY A 10 13.45 -11.42 16.64
CA GLY A 10 13.54 -12.81 16.19
C GLY A 10 13.02 -13.08 14.77
N ALA A 11 12.31 -12.14 14.15
CA ALA A 11 11.96 -12.24 12.74
C ALA A 11 13.14 -11.80 11.85
N ALA A 12 13.21 -12.35 10.63
CA ALA A 12 14.19 -11.90 9.64
C ALA A 12 13.89 -10.46 9.24
N CYS A 13 14.92 -9.60 9.29
CA CYS A 13 14.86 -8.30 8.68
C CYS A 13 14.90 -8.48 7.16
N LEU A 14 13.85 -8.06 6.46
CA LEU A 14 13.71 -8.21 5.01
C LEU A 14 14.35 -7.05 4.22
N HIS A 15 15.16 -6.24 4.90
CA HIS A 15 15.87 -5.15 4.23
C HIS A 15 16.75 -5.72 3.11
N ALA A 16 16.57 -5.21 1.89
CA ALA A 16 17.31 -5.69 0.72
C ALA A 16 18.81 -5.47 0.92
N PRO A 17 19.63 -6.53 0.89
CA PRO A 17 21.07 -6.41 1.17
C PRO A 17 21.83 -5.61 0.12
N GLU A 18 21.28 -5.45 -1.06
CA GLU A 18 21.86 -4.75 -2.18
C GLU A 18 21.84 -3.23 -2.04
N GLU A 19 21.03 -2.73 -1.12
CA GLU A 19 20.83 -1.30 -0.89
C GLU A 19 21.34 -0.84 0.49
N ARG A 20 22.41 -1.44 1.00
CA ARG A 20 23.02 -1.04 2.28
C ARG A 20 23.55 0.39 2.31
N ASN A 21 23.62 1.05 1.15
CA ASN A 21 23.95 2.46 1.00
C ASN A 21 22.72 3.35 0.85
N ASN A 22 21.56 2.92 1.34
CA ASN A 22 20.41 3.81 1.36
C ASN A 22 20.70 5.01 2.23
N ASP A 23 20.69 6.17 1.60
CA ASP A 23 20.70 7.43 2.28
C ASP A 23 19.56 7.49 3.29
N THR A 24 19.85 8.00 4.47
CA THR A 24 18.84 8.24 5.50
C THR A 24 17.86 9.34 5.09
N VAL A 25 18.15 10.05 4.01
CA VAL A 25 17.29 11.09 3.42
C VAL A 25 16.85 10.63 2.03
N TRP A 26 15.55 10.55 1.83
CA TRP A 26 14.95 10.26 0.53
C TRP A 26 14.38 11.53 -0.09
N GLU A 27 14.96 11.92 -1.20
CA GLU A 27 14.42 13.00 -2.03
C GLU A 27 13.39 12.41 -3.00
N VAL A 28 12.13 12.82 -2.85
CA VAL A 28 11.03 12.40 -3.71
C VAL A 28 10.21 13.63 -4.09
N ASP A 29 10.02 13.83 -5.38
CA ASP A 29 9.21 14.92 -5.89
C ASP A 29 7.77 14.83 -5.37
N ARG A 30 7.23 15.96 -4.94
CA ARG A 30 5.82 16.03 -4.58
C ARG A 30 4.99 15.95 -5.86
N PRO A 31 3.93 15.11 -5.87
CA PRO A 31 2.98 15.15 -6.97
C PRO A 31 2.41 16.56 -7.09
N THR A 32 2.26 17.03 -8.32
CA THR A 32 1.57 18.29 -8.61
C THR A 32 0.20 18.24 -7.94
N VAL A 33 -0.11 19.25 -7.14
CA VAL A 33 -1.29 19.30 -6.26
C VAL A 33 -2.56 18.89 -7.01
N SER A 34 -3.07 17.71 -6.71
CA SER A 34 -4.44 17.36 -7.08
C SER A 34 -5.38 18.17 -6.18
N LYS A 35 -6.32 18.89 -6.77
CA LYS A 35 -7.34 19.64 -6.01
C LYS A 35 -8.18 18.75 -5.09
N GLU A 36 -8.13 17.44 -5.29
CA GLU A 36 -8.93 16.46 -4.57
C GLU A 36 -8.29 15.97 -3.27
N HIS A 37 -6.95 16.04 -3.13
CA HIS A 37 -6.26 15.52 -1.94
C HIS A 37 -4.96 16.29 -1.63
N PRO A 38 -5.02 17.33 -0.78
CA PRO A 38 -3.85 18.14 -0.41
C PRO A 38 -2.79 17.38 0.40
N THR A 39 -3.12 16.21 0.93
CA THR A 39 -2.22 15.43 1.82
C THR A 39 -1.75 14.10 1.22
N MET A 40 -1.92 13.90 -0.08
CA MET A 40 -1.56 12.66 -0.74
C MET A 40 -0.04 12.42 -0.71
N LYS A 41 0.37 11.24 -0.23
CA LYS A 41 1.78 10.82 -0.29
C LYS A 41 2.19 10.50 -1.72
N PRO A 42 3.44 10.80 -2.12
CA PRO A 42 3.95 10.36 -3.41
C PRO A 42 3.96 8.84 -3.53
N VAL A 43 3.45 8.30 -4.63
CA VAL A 43 3.46 6.84 -4.89
C VAL A 43 4.90 6.31 -4.88
N ALA A 44 5.84 7.03 -5.49
CA ALA A 44 7.25 6.66 -5.54
C ALA A 44 7.88 6.50 -4.15
N LEU A 45 7.48 7.32 -3.16
CA LEU A 45 7.95 7.21 -1.79
C LEU A 45 7.52 5.89 -1.15
N VAL A 46 6.24 5.56 -1.27
CA VAL A 46 5.68 4.32 -0.72
C VAL A 46 6.24 3.10 -1.45
N GLN A 47 6.36 3.18 -2.78
CA GLN A 47 6.96 2.12 -3.58
C GLN A 47 8.39 1.80 -3.15
N LYS A 48 9.23 2.83 -2.96
CA LYS A 48 10.59 2.66 -2.45
C LYS A 48 10.60 1.95 -1.09
N ALA A 49 9.74 2.36 -0.16
CA ALA A 49 9.62 1.72 1.15
C ALA A 49 9.22 0.23 1.03
N LEU A 50 8.28 -0.10 0.14
CA LEU A 50 7.83 -1.48 -0.09
C LEU A 50 8.92 -2.35 -0.71
N GLU A 51 9.66 -1.83 -1.68
CA GLU A 51 10.76 -2.54 -2.35
C GLU A 51 11.89 -2.87 -1.37
N LEU A 52 12.20 -1.94 -0.46
CA LEU A 52 13.22 -2.15 0.57
C LEU A 52 12.82 -3.15 1.66
N SER A 53 11.54 -3.26 1.96
CA SER A 53 11.06 -3.97 3.16
C SER A 53 10.24 -5.22 2.85
N SER A 54 10.02 -5.57 1.58
CA SER A 54 9.21 -6.73 1.19
C SER A 54 9.69 -7.36 -0.11
N ARG A 55 9.33 -8.63 -0.33
CA ARG A 55 9.57 -9.33 -1.59
C ARG A 55 8.40 -9.14 -2.56
N ARG A 56 8.64 -9.33 -3.85
CA ARG A 56 7.54 -9.42 -4.83
C ARG A 56 6.56 -10.53 -4.42
N GLY A 57 5.27 -10.28 -4.61
CA GLY A 57 4.20 -11.17 -4.19
C GLY A 57 3.81 -11.08 -2.70
N ALA A 58 4.57 -10.36 -1.88
CA ALA A 58 4.23 -10.16 -0.48
C ALA A 58 2.90 -9.42 -0.30
N VAL A 59 2.26 -9.65 0.82
CA VAL A 59 1.06 -8.91 1.25
C VAL A 59 1.48 -7.73 2.09
N VAL A 60 0.99 -6.56 1.73
CA VAL A 60 1.17 -5.29 2.44
C VAL A 60 -0.15 -4.97 3.13
N PHE A 61 -0.10 -4.68 4.42
CA PHE A 61 -1.27 -4.25 5.19
C PHE A 61 -1.15 -2.78 5.56
N ASP A 62 -2.18 -2.00 5.21
CA ASP A 62 -2.28 -0.59 5.55
C ASP A 62 -3.61 -0.32 6.26
N PRO A 63 -3.59 -0.10 7.59
CA PRO A 63 -4.81 0.14 8.37
C PRO A 63 -5.41 1.54 8.18
N PHE A 64 -4.75 2.41 7.39
CA PHE A 64 -5.17 3.80 7.17
C PHE A 64 -5.08 4.14 5.68
N GLY A 65 -5.91 3.48 4.87
CA GLY A 65 -5.86 3.50 3.40
C GLY A 65 -5.85 4.88 2.77
N GLY A 66 -6.56 5.83 3.37
CA GLY A 66 -6.62 7.23 2.92
C GLY A 66 -7.00 7.35 1.45
N SER A 67 -6.13 7.92 0.65
CA SER A 67 -6.33 8.03 -0.80
C SER A 67 -5.88 6.81 -1.62
N GLY A 68 -5.44 5.72 -0.98
CA GLY A 68 -5.05 4.48 -1.64
C GLY A 68 -3.66 4.48 -2.26
N THR A 69 -2.77 5.37 -1.83
CA THR A 69 -1.40 5.43 -2.36
C THR A 69 -0.66 4.11 -2.19
N THR A 70 -0.84 3.44 -1.05
CA THR A 70 -0.25 2.13 -0.77
C THR A 70 -0.72 1.06 -1.74
N LEU A 71 -2.01 1.05 -2.13
CA LEU A 71 -2.54 0.10 -3.10
C LEU A 71 -1.89 0.27 -4.47
N ILE A 72 -1.80 1.53 -4.94
CA ILE A 72 -1.19 1.86 -6.22
C ILE A 72 0.30 1.50 -6.23
N ALA A 73 1.02 1.84 -5.16
CA ALA A 73 2.44 1.52 -5.02
C ALA A 73 2.68 0.00 -5.00
N ALA A 74 1.90 -0.75 -4.24
CA ALA A 74 2.00 -2.20 -4.17
C ALA A 74 1.74 -2.85 -5.53
N GLN A 75 0.72 -2.43 -6.25
CA GLN A 75 0.43 -2.89 -7.61
C GLN A 75 1.61 -2.62 -8.53
N GLY A 76 2.16 -1.41 -8.51
CA GLY A 76 3.28 -1.00 -9.37
C GLY A 76 4.56 -1.81 -9.15
N CYS A 77 4.81 -2.27 -7.93
CA CYS A 77 5.99 -3.05 -7.58
C CYS A 77 5.72 -4.57 -7.37
N GLY A 78 4.54 -5.05 -7.77
CA GLY A 78 4.21 -6.47 -7.76
C GLY A 78 3.99 -7.06 -6.36
N ARG A 79 3.38 -6.27 -5.46
CA ARG A 79 2.91 -6.70 -4.14
C ARG A 79 1.39 -6.68 -4.15
N ARG A 80 0.78 -7.39 -3.20
CA ARG A 80 -0.65 -7.34 -2.93
C ARG A 80 -0.88 -6.42 -1.74
N ALA A 81 -1.92 -5.58 -1.77
CA ALA A 81 -2.25 -4.72 -0.66
C ALA A 81 -3.63 -5.04 -0.07
N CYS A 82 -3.70 -5.01 1.26
CA CYS A 82 -4.95 -5.05 2.02
C CYS A 82 -5.05 -3.73 2.78
N LEU A 83 -6.06 -2.94 2.49
CA LEU A 83 -6.28 -1.64 3.10
C LEU A 83 -7.52 -1.66 3.97
N VAL A 84 -7.48 -0.88 5.04
CA VAL A 84 -8.65 -0.53 5.84
C VAL A 84 -8.83 0.97 5.78
N GLU A 85 -10.05 1.42 5.55
CA GLU A 85 -10.39 2.84 5.54
C GLU A 85 -11.73 3.04 6.26
N LEU A 86 -11.77 3.98 7.16
CA LEU A 86 -12.94 4.25 8.00
C LEU A 86 -14.01 5.06 7.25
N ASP A 87 -13.59 6.02 6.42
CA ASP A 87 -14.50 6.89 5.68
C ASP A 87 -14.87 6.26 4.32
N PRO A 88 -16.13 5.88 4.10
CA PRO A 88 -16.57 5.28 2.84
C PRO A 88 -16.32 6.18 1.62
N LYS A 89 -16.28 7.50 1.79
CA LYS A 89 -15.95 8.42 0.69
C LYS A 89 -14.51 8.23 0.20
N TYR A 90 -13.58 7.95 1.12
CA TYR A 90 -12.21 7.64 0.75
C TYR A 90 -12.09 6.26 0.11
N VAL A 91 -12.94 5.30 0.50
CA VAL A 91 -13.00 4.00 -0.20
C VAL A 91 -13.37 4.18 -1.66
N ASP A 92 -14.35 5.02 -1.97
CA ASP A 92 -14.72 5.36 -3.36
C ASP A 92 -13.55 6.01 -4.12
N VAL A 93 -12.78 6.87 -3.45
CA VAL A 93 -11.58 7.48 -4.03
C VAL A 93 -10.51 6.43 -4.32
N ILE A 94 -10.25 5.51 -3.39
CA ILE A 94 -9.31 4.41 -3.57
C ILE A 94 -9.69 3.59 -4.80
N CYS A 95 -10.96 3.18 -4.89
CA CYS A 95 -11.47 2.38 -6.00
C CYS A 95 -11.29 3.09 -7.34
N LYS A 96 -11.72 4.34 -7.45
CA LYS A 96 -11.59 5.14 -8.68
C LYS A 96 -10.14 5.33 -9.11
N ARG A 97 -9.26 5.67 -8.16
CA ARG A 97 -7.83 5.85 -8.46
C ARG A 97 -7.18 4.57 -8.92
N PHE A 98 -7.49 3.45 -8.26
CA PHE A 98 -6.95 2.16 -8.63
C PHE A 98 -7.41 1.74 -10.03
N GLU A 99 -8.70 1.91 -10.35
CA GLU A 99 -9.23 1.64 -11.68
C GLU A 99 -8.55 2.49 -12.76
N GLN A 100 -8.35 3.78 -12.50
CA GLN A 100 -7.66 4.68 -13.44
C GLN A 100 -6.21 4.26 -13.73
N VAL A 101 -5.50 3.77 -12.73
CA VAL A 101 -4.09 3.38 -12.87
C VAL A 101 -3.92 1.96 -13.41
N SER A 102 -4.75 1.03 -12.97
CA SER A 102 -4.61 -0.40 -13.28
C SER A 102 -5.48 -0.87 -14.45
N GLY A 103 -6.55 -0.14 -14.77
CA GLY A 103 -7.59 -0.58 -15.69
C GLY A 103 -8.50 -1.69 -15.15
N ILE A 104 -8.36 -2.01 -13.86
CA ILE A 104 -9.13 -3.08 -13.20
C ILE A 104 -10.29 -2.45 -12.44
N ALA A 105 -11.52 -2.79 -12.85
CA ALA A 105 -12.72 -2.33 -12.15
C ALA A 105 -12.84 -2.97 -10.76
N PRO A 106 -13.18 -2.19 -9.73
CA PRO A 106 -13.42 -2.74 -8.40
C PRO A 106 -14.68 -3.61 -8.39
N VAL A 107 -14.66 -4.66 -7.58
CA VAL A 107 -15.81 -5.55 -7.35
C VAL A 107 -16.26 -5.35 -5.91
N LEU A 108 -17.55 -5.07 -5.73
CA LEU A 108 -18.16 -5.01 -4.41
C LEU A 108 -18.56 -6.42 -3.98
N GLU A 109 -17.86 -6.96 -2.97
CA GLU A 109 -18.24 -8.18 -2.30
C GLU A 109 -18.93 -7.84 -0.98
N TRP A 110 -20.24 -8.04 -0.91
CA TRP A 110 -20.98 -7.88 0.33
C TRP A 110 -21.46 -9.24 0.83
N SER A 111 -20.97 -9.60 2.02
CA SER A 111 -21.55 -10.69 2.78
C SER A 111 -22.68 -10.14 3.66
N ALA A 112 -23.91 -10.33 3.23
CA ALA A 112 -25.11 -9.92 3.97
C ALA A 112 -25.38 -10.79 5.22
N ARG A 113 -24.58 -11.80 5.47
CA ARG A 113 -24.61 -12.66 6.66
C ARG A 113 -23.22 -12.60 7.25
N GLY A 114 -23.14 -12.39 8.57
CA GLY A 114 -21.90 -12.40 9.36
C GLY A 114 -21.07 -13.68 9.30
N GLU A 115 -21.13 -14.36 8.18
CA GLU A 115 -20.19 -15.41 7.79
C GLU A 115 -18.92 -14.71 7.35
N THR A 116 -17.92 -14.77 8.17
CA THR A 116 -16.55 -14.40 7.85
C THR A 116 -16.00 -15.33 6.77
N GLY A 117 -16.47 -15.10 5.54
CA GLY A 117 -15.83 -15.64 4.36
C GLY A 117 -14.54 -14.88 4.10
N LEU A 118 -13.58 -14.93 5.01
CA LEU A 118 -12.19 -14.67 4.65
C LEU A 118 -11.84 -15.74 3.63
N PRO A 119 -11.54 -15.37 2.38
CA PRO A 119 -10.94 -16.33 1.48
C PRO A 119 -9.70 -16.86 2.18
N ASP A 120 -9.47 -18.17 2.09
CA ASP A 120 -8.30 -18.83 2.67
C ASP A 120 -7.04 -18.22 2.04
N LEU A 121 -6.58 -17.12 2.62
CA LEU A 121 -5.40 -16.37 2.16
C LEU A 121 -4.10 -17.01 2.65
N LEU A 122 -4.23 -18.04 3.48
CA LEU A 122 -3.14 -18.85 4.00
C LEU A 122 -3.19 -20.24 3.33
N GLY A 123 -3.27 -20.27 2.00
CA GLY A 123 -3.15 -21.51 1.25
C GLY A 123 -1.95 -22.30 1.77
N SER A 124 -2.26 -23.43 2.35
CA SER A 124 -1.37 -24.50 2.76
C SER A 124 -0.37 -24.91 1.67
#